data_f3057aedabd65f02b1e473dad18e8e41
#
_entry.id   f3057aedabd65f02b1e473dad18e8e41
#
_cell.length_a   1.000
_cell.length_b   1.000
_cell.length_c   1.000
_cell.angle_alpha   90.00
_cell.angle_beta   90.00
_cell.angle_gamma   90.00
#
_symmetry.space_group_name_H-M   'P 1'
#
loop_
_entity.id
_entity.type
_entity.pdbx_description
1 polymer ?
#
loop_
_entity_poly.entity_id
_entity_poly.type
_entity_poly.pdbx_seq_one_letter_code
_entity_poly.pdbx_strand_id
1 'polypeptide(L)'
;KVAVVIGHFCSGSSIPASKVYAEEGTIMISPSSTNVKLTDERAGPSIFRVIGRDDVQGKIAGAFIANKYKGKNVAVLDDKSAYAAGLAVETAKALNANGLKPVLVDSITPGEKDYTAIVSKLKSLKVDVLYYSGYHPESGLLVKQMAEQGMKAQFISGDALGDNEFAQIAGAASDGAIFTNPPDHCLNPANKDICAKFVAKGTPVATYTLYAYVAVKTWAAAAAKAGSFDSKKVVAAMNEIALDTPVGKIKFDGKGDVLDPKYAWHVFKGGKYAQDDSIK
;
A
#
# COMPACT_ATOMS: atom_id res chain seq x y z
N LYS A 1 -0.72 -19.93 -24.01
CA LYS A 1 -1.57 -18.77 -23.72
C LYS A 1 -1.61 -18.59 -22.20
N VAL A 2 -1.36 -17.37 -21.71
CA VAL A 2 -1.45 -17.03 -20.28
C VAL A 2 -2.93 -16.92 -19.91
N ALA A 3 -3.35 -17.64 -18.86
CA ALA A 3 -4.75 -17.63 -18.40
C ALA A 3 -5.03 -16.51 -17.39
N VAL A 4 -4.03 -16.18 -16.55
CA VAL A 4 -4.10 -15.13 -15.55
C VAL A 4 -2.72 -14.55 -15.27
N VAL A 5 -2.66 -13.27 -14.95
CA VAL A 5 -1.50 -12.59 -14.40
C VAL A 5 -1.82 -12.22 -12.95
N ILE A 6 -1.03 -12.75 -12.01
CA ILE A 6 -1.06 -12.33 -10.61
C ILE A 6 0.03 -11.26 -10.43
N GLY A 7 -0.39 -10.03 -10.43
CA GLY A 7 0.49 -8.86 -10.49
C GLY A 7 -0.24 -7.63 -11.02
N HIS A 8 0.47 -6.53 -11.20
CA HIS A 8 1.85 -6.34 -10.79
C HIS A 8 1.90 -5.80 -9.36
N PHE A 9 3.12 -5.67 -8.80
CA PHE A 9 3.31 -5.09 -7.48
C PHE A 9 3.05 -3.58 -7.51
N CYS A 10 3.79 -2.84 -8.34
CA CYS A 10 3.70 -1.40 -8.42
C CYS A 10 2.52 -0.94 -9.26
N SER A 11 1.77 0.08 -8.79
CA SER A 11 0.67 0.72 -9.53
C SER A 11 1.14 1.28 -10.88
N GLY A 12 2.38 1.82 -10.93
CA GLY A 12 2.99 2.33 -12.17
C GLY A 12 3.25 1.27 -13.23
N SER A 13 3.32 -0.02 -12.86
CA SER A 13 3.38 -1.15 -13.79
C SER A 13 1.98 -1.69 -14.10
N SER A 14 1.12 -1.81 -13.08
CA SER A 14 -0.23 -2.38 -13.22
C SER A 14 -1.11 -1.56 -14.16
N ILE A 15 -1.11 -0.23 -14.02
CA ILE A 15 -2.00 0.64 -14.81
C ILE A 15 -1.73 0.51 -16.32
N PRO A 16 -0.51 0.69 -16.85
CA PRO A 16 -0.26 0.52 -18.27
C PRO A 16 -0.41 -0.94 -18.73
N ALA A 17 0.05 -1.93 -17.97
CA ALA A 17 -0.03 -3.33 -18.34
C ALA A 17 -1.49 -3.82 -18.38
N SER A 18 -2.38 -3.29 -17.54
CA SER A 18 -3.80 -3.66 -17.53
C SER A 18 -4.49 -3.42 -18.88
N LYS A 19 -4.05 -2.40 -19.65
CA LYS A 19 -4.58 -2.10 -20.98
C LYS A 19 -4.27 -3.25 -21.95
N VAL A 20 -3.01 -3.69 -21.98
CA VAL A 20 -2.58 -4.82 -22.81
C VAL A 20 -3.32 -6.11 -22.42
N TYR A 21 -3.45 -6.38 -21.13
CA TYR A 21 -4.15 -7.57 -20.65
C TYR A 21 -5.65 -7.54 -20.99
N ALA A 22 -6.29 -6.37 -20.89
CA ALA A 22 -7.69 -6.22 -21.23
C ALA A 22 -7.94 -6.43 -22.74
N GLU A 23 -7.08 -5.89 -23.62
CA GLU A 23 -7.12 -6.08 -25.08
C GLU A 23 -6.96 -7.54 -25.45
N GLU A 24 -6.03 -8.27 -24.83
CA GLU A 24 -5.78 -9.69 -25.05
C GLU A 24 -6.78 -10.62 -24.32
N GLY A 25 -7.70 -10.08 -23.57
CA GLY A 25 -8.66 -10.83 -22.76
C GLY A 25 -8.00 -11.66 -21.65
N THR A 26 -6.81 -11.29 -21.20
CA THR A 26 -6.09 -11.92 -20.08
C THR A 26 -6.60 -11.36 -18.76
N ILE A 27 -6.89 -12.24 -17.81
CA ILE A 27 -7.29 -11.81 -16.46
C ILE A 27 -6.05 -11.31 -15.70
N MET A 28 -6.16 -10.15 -15.05
CA MET A 28 -5.17 -9.61 -14.15
C MET A 28 -5.77 -9.45 -12.75
N ILE A 29 -5.05 -9.92 -11.73
CA ILE A 29 -5.41 -9.73 -10.32
C ILE A 29 -4.20 -9.16 -9.58
N SER A 30 -4.24 -7.87 -9.24
CA SER A 30 -3.16 -7.28 -8.46
C SER A 30 -3.33 -7.56 -6.96
N PRO A 31 -2.28 -8.08 -6.29
CA PRO A 31 -2.27 -8.27 -4.85
C PRO A 31 -1.81 -7.03 -4.07
N SER A 32 -1.36 -5.96 -4.74
CA SER A 32 -0.62 -4.88 -4.07
C SER A 32 -0.77 -3.49 -4.69
N SER A 33 -1.26 -3.36 -5.93
CA SER A 33 -1.43 -2.04 -6.57
C SER A 33 -2.66 -1.31 -6.03
N THR A 34 -2.44 -0.26 -5.27
CA THR A 34 -3.45 0.47 -4.50
C THR A 34 -4.01 1.71 -5.20
N ASN A 35 -3.30 2.25 -6.22
CA ASN A 35 -3.71 3.47 -6.90
C ASN A 35 -5.14 3.35 -7.46
N VAL A 36 -5.95 4.38 -7.21
CA VAL A 36 -7.37 4.42 -7.59
C VAL A 36 -7.60 4.30 -9.10
N LYS A 37 -6.66 4.81 -9.91
CA LYS A 37 -6.77 4.80 -11.37
C LYS A 37 -6.82 3.39 -11.98
N LEU A 38 -6.25 2.37 -11.32
CA LEU A 38 -6.28 1.00 -11.84
C LEU A 38 -7.72 0.53 -12.12
N THR A 39 -8.68 0.99 -11.31
CA THR A 39 -10.08 0.58 -11.39
C THR A 39 -11.05 1.74 -11.67
N ASP A 40 -10.72 2.99 -11.35
CA ASP A 40 -11.53 4.14 -11.78
C ASP A 40 -11.39 4.39 -13.30
N GLU A 41 -10.19 4.14 -13.85
CA GLU A 41 -9.90 4.15 -15.29
C GLU A 41 -9.74 2.71 -15.82
N ARG A 42 -10.56 1.78 -15.32
CA ARG A 42 -10.44 0.34 -15.55
C ARG A 42 -10.37 0.01 -17.03
N ALA A 43 -9.29 -0.59 -17.47
CA ALA A 43 -9.04 -0.91 -18.88
C ALA A 43 -10.03 -1.95 -19.46
N GLY A 44 -10.58 -2.84 -18.62
CA GLY A 44 -11.56 -3.83 -19.02
C GLY A 44 -12.07 -4.69 -17.88
N PRO A 45 -13.10 -5.49 -18.10
CA PRO A 45 -13.75 -6.30 -17.07
C PRO A 45 -12.86 -7.40 -16.48
N SER A 46 -11.72 -7.69 -17.09
CA SER A 46 -10.76 -8.71 -16.66
C SER A 46 -9.74 -8.22 -15.63
N ILE A 47 -9.82 -6.95 -15.20
CA ILE A 47 -8.86 -6.32 -14.28
C ILE A 47 -9.45 -6.28 -12.88
N PHE A 48 -8.74 -6.85 -11.90
CA PHE A 48 -9.15 -6.95 -10.50
C PHE A 48 -8.01 -6.65 -9.55
N ARG A 49 -8.33 -6.33 -8.29
CA ARG A 49 -7.36 -6.30 -7.18
C ARG A 49 -7.96 -6.92 -5.92
N VAL A 50 -7.13 -7.57 -5.12
CA VAL A 50 -7.52 -8.14 -3.82
C VAL A 50 -7.01 -7.32 -2.64
N ILE A 51 -6.36 -6.19 -2.91
CA ILE A 51 -5.85 -5.20 -1.94
C ILE A 51 -6.75 -3.96 -1.90
N GLY A 52 -6.67 -3.19 -0.82
CA GLY A 52 -7.40 -1.93 -0.68
C GLY A 52 -6.88 -0.83 -1.61
N ARG A 53 -7.59 0.31 -1.61
CA ARG A 53 -7.33 1.48 -2.46
C ARG A 53 -6.72 2.62 -1.67
N ASP A 54 -5.97 3.48 -2.37
CA ASP A 54 -5.32 4.68 -1.80
C ASP A 54 -6.31 5.70 -1.24
N ASP A 55 -7.53 5.80 -1.78
CA ASP A 55 -8.56 6.70 -1.25
C ASP A 55 -9.04 6.26 0.15
N VAL A 56 -9.08 4.96 0.44
CA VAL A 56 -9.36 4.44 1.79
C VAL A 56 -8.16 4.68 2.70
N GLN A 57 -6.96 4.34 2.24
CA GLN A 57 -5.72 4.48 3.01
C GLN A 57 -5.40 5.94 3.32
N GLY A 58 -5.43 6.81 2.31
CA GLY A 58 -5.18 8.24 2.46
C GLY A 58 -6.19 8.93 3.37
N LYS A 59 -7.46 8.50 3.33
CA LYS A 59 -8.49 8.99 4.25
C LYS A 59 -8.16 8.64 5.71
N ILE A 60 -7.72 7.42 5.98
CA ILE A 60 -7.32 6.98 7.33
C ILE A 60 -6.10 7.77 7.80
N ALA A 61 -5.05 7.86 6.98
CA ALA A 61 -3.83 8.58 7.31
C ALA A 61 -4.08 10.07 7.53
N GLY A 62 -4.79 10.73 6.61
CA GLY A 62 -5.07 12.16 6.69
C GLY A 62 -5.95 12.52 7.88
N ALA A 63 -7.00 11.74 8.18
CA ALA A 63 -7.84 11.95 9.35
C ALA A 63 -7.07 11.79 10.66
N PHE A 64 -6.25 10.75 10.77
CA PHE A 64 -5.38 10.53 11.93
C PHE A 64 -4.42 11.70 12.13
N ILE A 65 -3.71 12.12 11.08
CA ILE A 65 -2.73 13.22 11.18
C ILE A 65 -3.42 14.52 11.60
N ALA A 66 -4.56 14.84 10.97
CA ALA A 66 -5.29 16.06 11.27
C ALA A 66 -5.80 16.12 12.71
N ASN A 67 -6.22 14.99 13.27
CA ASN A 67 -6.70 14.89 14.64
C ASN A 67 -5.56 14.90 15.66
N LYS A 68 -4.55 14.03 15.48
CA LYS A 68 -3.47 13.84 16.44
C LYS A 68 -2.48 15.00 16.46
N TYR A 69 -2.24 15.62 15.31
CA TYR A 69 -1.25 16.68 15.13
C TYR A 69 -1.89 18.04 14.83
N LYS A 70 -3.06 18.30 15.39
CA LYS A 70 -3.76 19.58 15.26
C LYS A 70 -2.84 20.75 15.67
N GLY A 71 -2.74 21.76 14.81
CA GLY A 71 -1.88 22.94 15.02
C GLY A 71 -0.39 22.72 14.76
N LYS A 72 -0.01 21.53 14.23
CA LYS A 72 1.36 21.21 13.84
C LYS A 72 1.60 21.48 12.35
N ASN A 73 2.85 21.74 11.99
CA ASN A 73 3.26 21.89 10.60
C ASN A 73 3.43 20.52 9.95
N VAL A 74 2.53 20.18 9.05
CA VAL A 74 2.53 18.90 8.32
C VAL A 74 3.03 19.12 6.90
N ALA A 75 3.97 18.31 6.44
CA ALA A 75 4.37 18.24 5.04
C ALA A 75 3.93 16.90 4.44
N VAL A 76 3.59 16.92 3.15
CA VAL A 76 3.28 15.73 2.35
C VAL A 76 4.28 15.67 1.21
N LEU A 77 5.00 14.56 1.10
CA LEU A 77 5.94 14.31 0.00
C LEU A 77 5.61 13.00 -0.70
N ASP A 78 5.92 12.94 -2.00
CA ASP A 78 5.88 11.73 -2.82
C ASP A 78 7.18 11.53 -3.62
N ASP A 79 7.31 10.41 -4.35
CA ASP A 79 8.45 10.09 -5.23
C ASP A 79 8.10 10.16 -6.72
N LYS A 80 7.02 10.83 -7.09
CA LYS A 80 6.50 10.96 -8.46
C LYS A 80 6.03 9.66 -9.10
N SER A 81 6.15 8.50 -8.43
CA SER A 81 5.56 7.26 -8.94
C SER A 81 4.04 7.35 -8.96
N ALA A 82 3.40 6.55 -9.81
CA ALA A 82 1.94 6.53 -9.87
C ALA A 82 1.31 6.16 -8.51
N TYR A 83 1.93 5.24 -7.75
CA TYR A 83 1.52 4.89 -6.39
C TYR A 83 1.64 6.11 -5.47
N ALA A 84 2.85 6.62 -5.30
CA ALA A 84 3.13 7.64 -4.29
C ALA A 84 2.35 8.95 -4.55
N ALA A 85 2.35 9.44 -5.78
CA ALA A 85 1.61 10.64 -6.15
C ALA A 85 0.09 10.47 -5.92
N GLY A 86 -0.45 9.27 -6.19
CA GLY A 86 -1.85 8.96 -5.93
C GLY A 86 -2.20 9.01 -4.45
N LEU A 87 -1.42 8.32 -3.63
CA LEU A 87 -1.64 8.27 -2.18
C LEU A 87 -1.39 9.64 -1.51
N ALA A 88 -0.39 10.41 -1.98
CA ALA A 88 -0.16 11.77 -1.49
C ALA A 88 -1.37 12.67 -1.73
N VAL A 89 -1.96 12.61 -2.93
CA VAL A 89 -3.18 13.36 -3.28
C VAL A 89 -4.34 13.01 -2.36
N GLU A 90 -4.61 11.72 -2.15
CA GLU A 90 -5.73 11.29 -1.29
C GLU A 90 -5.47 11.65 0.19
N THR A 91 -4.23 11.55 0.67
CA THR A 91 -3.88 11.98 2.02
C THR A 91 -4.01 13.49 2.22
N ALA A 92 -3.49 14.30 1.28
CA ALA A 92 -3.60 15.76 1.35
C ALA A 92 -5.06 16.22 1.28
N LYS A 93 -5.89 15.57 0.46
CA LYS A 93 -7.33 15.79 0.39
C LYS A 93 -8.02 15.49 1.73
N ALA A 94 -7.67 14.38 2.37
CA ALA A 94 -8.21 14.03 3.67
C ALA A 94 -7.74 14.98 4.79
N LEU A 95 -6.47 15.42 4.77
CA LEU A 95 -5.97 16.46 5.68
C LEU A 95 -6.80 17.74 5.58
N ASN A 96 -6.98 18.26 4.35
CA ASN A 96 -7.75 19.47 4.10
C ASN A 96 -9.22 19.32 4.55
N ALA A 97 -9.84 18.18 4.26
CA ALA A 97 -11.22 17.89 4.67
C ALA A 97 -11.39 17.85 6.20
N ASN A 98 -10.32 17.54 6.95
CA ASN A 98 -10.29 17.55 8.41
C ASN A 98 -9.70 18.86 9.00
N GLY A 99 -9.61 19.92 8.20
CA GLY A 99 -9.24 21.27 8.65
C GLY A 99 -7.73 21.49 8.88
N LEU A 100 -6.87 20.59 8.42
CA LEU A 100 -5.42 20.75 8.48
C LEU A 100 -4.84 20.92 7.05
N LYS A 101 -4.34 22.12 6.74
CA LYS A 101 -3.70 22.39 5.45
C LYS A 101 -2.20 22.10 5.58
N PRO A 102 -1.61 21.21 4.75
CA PRO A 102 -0.16 21.00 4.74
C PRO A 102 0.61 22.30 4.44
N VAL A 103 1.72 22.52 5.15
CA VAL A 103 2.62 23.67 4.89
C VAL A 103 3.47 23.44 3.65
N LEU A 104 3.60 22.21 3.21
CA LEU A 104 4.29 21.80 1.98
C LEU A 104 3.63 20.58 1.39
N VAL A 105 3.41 20.60 0.09
CA VAL A 105 3.15 19.41 -0.74
C VAL A 105 4.17 19.46 -1.85
N ASP A 106 5.05 18.46 -1.94
CA ASP A 106 6.18 18.44 -2.88
C ASP A 106 6.56 17.00 -3.21
N SER A 107 7.54 16.82 -4.09
CA SER A 107 8.02 15.50 -4.51
C SER A 107 9.53 15.43 -4.46
N ILE A 108 10.06 14.23 -4.21
CA ILE A 108 11.47 13.91 -4.41
C ILE A 108 11.67 13.21 -5.76
N THR A 109 12.89 13.08 -6.20
CA THR A 109 13.25 12.26 -7.37
C THR A 109 13.72 10.90 -6.87
N PRO A 110 13.05 9.79 -7.25
CA PRO A 110 13.47 8.45 -6.82
C PRO A 110 14.83 8.08 -7.40
N GLY A 111 15.59 7.25 -6.66
CA GLY A 111 16.92 6.78 -7.04
C GLY A 111 18.06 7.74 -6.71
N GLU A 112 17.78 8.97 -6.27
CA GLU A 112 18.81 9.86 -5.75
C GLU A 112 19.38 9.33 -4.42
N LYS A 113 20.61 9.72 -4.09
CA LYS A 113 21.29 9.33 -2.85
C LYS A 113 21.34 10.45 -1.83
N ASP A 114 21.05 11.67 -2.25
CA ASP A 114 21.13 12.88 -1.43
C ASP A 114 19.79 13.64 -1.47
N TYR A 115 19.14 13.70 -0.31
CA TYR A 115 17.91 14.42 -0.04
C TYR A 115 18.12 15.61 0.91
N THR A 116 19.38 16.04 1.14
CA THR A 116 19.72 17.13 2.05
C THR A 116 18.99 18.43 1.74
N ALA A 117 18.77 18.74 0.49
CA ALA A 117 18.06 19.96 0.08
C ALA A 117 16.60 19.97 0.54
N ILE A 118 15.86 18.87 0.32
CA ILE A 118 14.48 18.79 0.76
C ILE A 118 14.38 18.73 2.29
N VAL A 119 15.31 18.04 2.98
CA VAL A 119 15.38 18.03 4.46
C VAL A 119 15.61 19.42 5.01
N SER A 120 16.53 20.20 4.41
CA SER A 120 16.78 21.60 4.80
C SER A 120 15.53 22.47 4.59
N LYS A 121 14.78 22.26 3.52
CA LYS A 121 13.50 22.93 3.27
C LYS A 121 12.46 22.59 4.34
N LEU A 122 12.31 21.29 4.68
CA LEU A 122 11.41 20.84 5.74
C LEU A 122 11.76 21.48 7.09
N LYS A 123 13.05 21.56 7.43
CA LYS A 123 13.54 22.24 8.65
C LYS A 123 13.22 23.73 8.66
N SER A 124 13.43 24.42 7.55
CA SER A 124 13.13 25.87 7.44
C SER A 124 11.63 26.15 7.63
N LEU A 125 10.76 25.24 7.22
CA LEU A 125 9.32 25.29 7.41
C LEU A 125 8.87 24.79 8.79
N LYS A 126 9.82 24.40 9.66
CA LYS A 126 9.56 23.86 11.00
C LYS A 126 8.55 22.72 10.98
N VAL A 127 8.72 21.77 10.04
CA VAL A 127 7.82 20.63 9.88
C VAL A 127 7.90 19.74 11.13
N ASP A 128 6.77 19.50 11.77
CA ASP A 128 6.59 18.61 12.92
C ASP A 128 6.25 17.18 12.49
N VAL A 129 5.57 17.03 11.35
CA VAL A 129 5.12 15.75 10.80
C VAL A 129 5.40 15.70 9.31
N LEU A 130 6.09 14.67 8.88
CA LEU A 130 6.29 14.36 7.46
C LEU A 130 5.48 13.13 7.09
N TYR A 131 4.49 13.29 6.22
CA TYR A 131 3.87 12.18 5.51
C TYR A 131 4.60 11.98 4.18
N TYR A 132 5.20 10.82 4.00
CA TYR A 132 5.86 10.46 2.74
C TYR A 132 5.25 9.19 2.18
N SER A 133 4.68 9.26 0.99
CA SER A 133 3.93 8.16 0.37
C SER A 133 4.75 7.28 -0.58
N GLY A 134 6.07 7.51 -0.68
CA GLY A 134 6.94 6.74 -1.59
C GLY A 134 7.38 5.39 -1.05
N TYR A 135 8.27 4.75 -1.79
CA TYR A 135 8.77 3.42 -1.46
C TYR A 135 9.83 3.44 -0.35
N HIS A 136 10.07 2.26 0.23
CA HIS A 136 10.95 2.06 1.40
C HIS A 136 12.42 2.45 1.19
N PRO A 137 13.06 2.32 0.00
CA PRO A 137 14.46 2.72 -0.15
C PRO A 137 14.66 4.23 0.04
N GLU A 138 13.86 5.05 -0.62
CA GLU A 138 13.90 6.51 -0.49
C GLU A 138 13.44 6.97 0.90
N SER A 139 12.43 6.29 1.47
CA SER A 139 11.99 6.51 2.85
C SER A 139 13.15 6.35 3.84
N GLY A 140 13.93 5.28 3.69
CA GLY A 140 15.09 5.00 4.55
C GLY A 140 16.16 6.07 4.47
N LEU A 141 16.51 6.50 3.24
CA LEU A 141 17.48 7.57 3.01
C LEU A 141 16.99 8.91 3.57
N LEU A 142 15.72 9.23 3.34
CA LEU A 142 15.12 10.48 3.81
C LEU A 142 15.14 10.57 5.34
N VAL A 143 14.66 9.53 6.03
CA VAL A 143 14.64 9.49 7.49
C VAL A 143 16.05 9.52 8.08
N LYS A 144 17.01 8.81 7.48
CA LYS A 144 18.42 8.85 7.87
C LYS A 144 18.98 10.27 7.78
N GLN A 145 18.79 10.95 6.65
CA GLN A 145 19.29 12.31 6.45
C GLN A 145 18.55 13.35 7.29
N MET A 146 17.27 13.13 7.61
CA MET A 146 16.56 13.93 8.61
C MET A 146 17.25 13.83 9.98
N ALA A 147 17.60 12.62 10.43
CA ALA A 147 18.30 12.40 11.69
C ALA A 147 19.71 13.00 11.70
N GLU A 148 20.48 12.82 10.63
CA GLU A 148 21.83 13.41 10.44
C GLU A 148 21.81 14.93 10.51
N GLN A 149 20.73 15.57 10.02
CA GLN A 149 20.54 17.02 10.14
C GLN A 149 19.89 17.46 11.46
N GLY A 150 19.66 16.55 12.41
CA GLY A 150 19.02 16.84 13.69
C GLY A 150 17.54 17.24 13.59
N MET A 151 16.85 16.86 12.50
CA MET A 151 15.43 17.11 12.35
C MET A 151 14.62 16.10 13.16
N LYS A 152 13.75 16.59 14.04
CA LYS A 152 12.88 15.77 14.91
C LYS A 152 11.43 15.91 14.46
N ALA A 153 11.08 15.32 13.34
CA ALA A 153 9.70 15.26 12.88
C ALA A 153 9.18 13.81 12.97
N GLN A 154 7.89 13.65 13.26
CA GLN A 154 7.23 12.35 13.14
C GLN A 154 7.18 11.93 11.67
N PHE A 155 7.77 10.79 11.36
CA PHE A 155 7.68 10.21 10.03
C PHE A 155 6.46 9.28 9.94
N ILE A 156 5.62 9.50 8.93
CA ILE A 156 4.41 8.73 8.66
C ILE A 156 4.39 8.34 7.18
N SER A 157 3.98 7.12 6.87
CA SER A 157 3.97 6.63 5.49
C SER A 157 2.76 5.73 5.19
N GLY A 158 2.72 5.24 3.94
CA GLY A 158 1.77 4.23 3.47
C GLY A 158 2.34 2.82 3.50
N ASP A 159 1.60 1.91 2.91
CA ASP A 159 1.84 0.46 2.91
C ASP A 159 3.16 0.02 2.26
N ALA A 160 3.70 0.81 1.33
CA ALA A 160 5.01 0.54 0.73
C ALA A 160 6.19 0.65 1.72
N LEU A 161 5.96 1.15 2.94
CA LEU A 161 6.95 1.12 4.01
C LEU A 161 7.07 -0.25 4.67
N GLY A 162 6.14 -1.17 4.43
CA GLY A 162 6.07 -2.49 5.04
C GLY A 162 7.16 -3.47 4.59
N ASP A 163 8.41 -3.02 4.58
CA ASP A 163 9.60 -3.81 4.32
C ASP A 163 10.71 -3.48 5.33
N ASN A 164 11.41 -4.51 5.82
CA ASN A 164 12.52 -4.33 6.78
C ASN A 164 13.74 -3.64 6.16
N GLU A 165 13.85 -3.56 4.83
CA GLU A 165 14.91 -2.81 4.14
C GLU A 165 14.86 -1.33 4.52
N PHE A 166 13.68 -0.76 4.78
CA PHE A 166 13.56 0.59 5.33
C PHE A 166 14.43 0.78 6.58
N ALA A 167 14.31 -0.12 7.55
CA ALA A 167 15.09 -0.03 8.78
C ALA A 167 16.58 -0.37 8.57
N GLN A 168 16.92 -1.23 7.61
CA GLN A 168 18.31 -1.50 7.26
C GLN A 168 19.00 -0.24 6.70
N ILE A 169 18.30 0.57 5.91
CA ILE A 169 18.82 1.82 5.33
C ILE A 169 18.82 2.94 6.39
N ALA A 170 17.74 3.12 7.11
CA ALA A 170 17.56 4.20 8.07
C ALA A 170 18.34 3.99 9.38
N GLY A 171 18.69 2.73 9.71
CA GLY A 171 19.29 2.37 10.99
C GLY A 171 18.39 2.74 12.18
N ALA A 172 18.95 3.25 13.25
CA ALA A 172 18.21 3.67 14.44
C ALA A 172 17.20 4.79 14.17
N ALA A 173 17.35 5.55 13.08
CA ALA A 173 16.41 6.60 12.71
C ALA A 173 15.05 6.05 12.24
N SER A 174 14.93 4.74 11.97
CA SER A 174 13.66 4.09 11.65
C SER A 174 12.72 3.99 12.86
N ASP A 175 13.25 4.00 14.09
CA ASP A 175 12.45 3.79 15.29
C ASP A 175 11.41 4.91 15.47
N GLY A 176 10.17 4.50 15.70
CA GLY A 176 9.03 5.42 15.82
C GLY A 176 8.41 5.86 14.51
N ALA A 177 8.93 5.45 13.35
CA ALA A 177 8.23 5.62 12.07
C ALA A 177 6.94 4.79 12.09
N ILE A 178 5.82 5.41 11.75
CA ILE A 178 4.51 4.74 11.68
C ILE A 178 3.96 4.76 10.26
N PHE A 179 3.15 3.77 9.93
CA PHE A 179 2.56 3.70 8.60
C PHE A 179 1.25 2.90 8.59
N THR A 180 0.40 3.23 7.63
CA THR A 180 -0.79 2.44 7.35
C THR A 180 -0.43 1.25 6.48
N ASN A 181 -0.92 0.07 6.84
CA ASN A 181 -0.68 -1.18 6.12
C ASN A 181 -1.93 -2.06 6.25
N PRO A 182 -2.15 -3.04 5.37
CA PRO A 182 -3.10 -4.11 5.69
C PRO A 182 -2.82 -4.73 7.06
N PRO A 183 -3.84 -5.24 7.76
CA PRO A 183 -3.62 -5.91 9.04
C PRO A 183 -2.64 -7.08 8.93
N ASP A 184 -1.89 -7.35 9.99
CA ASP A 184 -1.11 -8.59 10.07
C ASP A 184 -2.04 -9.78 10.24
N HIS A 185 -2.37 -10.42 9.13
CA HIS A 185 -3.30 -11.54 9.10
C HIS A 185 -2.79 -12.78 9.84
N CYS A 186 -1.49 -12.88 10.17
CA CYS A 186 -0.93 -13.97 10.95
C CYS A 186 -1.24 -13.82 12.44
N LEU A 187 -1.67 -12.65 12.91
CA LEU A 187 -2.20 -12.45 14.26
C LEU A 187 -3.57 -13.15 14.45
N ASN A 188 -4.29 -13.43 13.36
CA ASN A 188 -5.52 -14.18 13.43
C ASN A 188 -5.23 -15.69 13.66
N PRO A 189 -5.70 -16.30 14.76
CA PRO A 189 -5.47 -17.73 15.05
C PRO A 189 -5.90 -18.68 13.92
N ALA A 190 -6.93 -18.32 13.15
CA ALA A 190 -7.41 -19.12 12.02
C ALA A 190 -6.37 -19.23 10.89
N ASN A 191 -5.41 -18.33 10.83
CA ASN A 191 -4.37 -18.28 9.79
C ASN A 191 -3.05 -18.93 10.22
N LYS A 192 -2.95 -19.43 11.47
CA LYS A 192 -1.72 -19.99 12.04
C LYS A 192 -1.07 -21.03 11.13
N ASP A 193 -1.85 -21.96 10.61
CA ASP A 193 -1.34 -23.06 9.78
C ASP A 193 -0.81 -22.57 8.42
N ILE A 194 -1.50 -21.64 7.77
CA ILE A 194 -1.03 -21.13 6.47
C ILE A 194 0.23 -20.27 6.65
N CYS A 195 0.30 -19.44 7.69
CA CYS A 195 1.49 -18.66 8.00
C CYS A 195 2.69 -19.58 8.32
N ALA A 196 2.49 -20.61 9.14
CA ALA A 196 3.53 -21.60 9.46
C ALA A 196 4.05 -22.33 8.20
N LYS A 197 3.18 -22.65 7.24
CA LYS A 197 3.57 -23.28 5.98
C LYS A 197 4.47 -22.39 5.13
N PHE A 198 4.23 -21.07 5.07
CA PHE A 198 5.11 -20.14 4.38
C PHE A 198 6.48 -20.07 5.07
N VAL A 199 6.51 -19.93 6.38
CA VAL A 199 7.75 -19.89 7.16
C VAL A 199 8.56 -21.17 6.98
N ALA A 200 7.91 -22.34 7.04
CA ALA A 200 8.56 -23.64 6.83
C ALA A 200 9.18 -23.80 5.43
N LYS A 201 8.70 -23.06 4.45
CA LYS A 201 9.28 -22.99 3.08
C LYS A 201 10.36 -21.92 2.92
N GLY A 202 10.76 -21.25 4.00
CA GLY A 202 11.73 -20.15 3.95
C GLY A 202 11.19 -18.87 3.33
N THR A 203 9.86 -18.74 3.22
CA THR A 203 9.22 -17.53 2.67
C THR A 203 8.69 -16.69 3.85
N PRO A 204 9.25 -15.52 4.12
CA PRO A 204 8.69 -14.61 5.13
C PRO A 204 7.26 -14.24 4.78
N VAL A 205 6.38 -14.17 5.80
CA VAL A 205 5.03 -13.66 5.61
C VAL A 205 5.10 -12.15 5.80
N ALA A 206 5.39 -11.44 4.72
CA ALA A 206 5.36 -9.98 4.65
C ALA A 206 3.97 -9.51 4.20
N THR A 207 3.76 -8.18 4.17
CA THR A 207 2.48 -7.52 3.87
C THR A 207 1.68 -8.19 2.75
N TYR A 208 2.29 -8.44 1.59
CA TYR A 208 1.57 -8.89 0.39
C TYR A 208 1.63 -10.40 0.15
N THR A 209 2.34 -11.17 0.99
CA THR A 209 2.51 -12.61 0.79
C THR A 209 1.17 -13.34 0.74
N LEU A 210 0.29 -13.08 1.72
CA LEU A 210 -1.03 -13.71 1.76
C LEU A 210 -1.96 -13.14 0.69
N TYR A 211 -1.83 -11.88 0.30
CA TYR A 211 -2.62 -11.30 -0.79
C TYR A 211 -2.28 -11.93 -2.15
N ALA A 212 -0.99 -12.19 -2.43
CA ALA A 212 -0.59 -12.91 -3.63
C ALA A 212 -1.13 -14.34 -3.66
N TYR A 213 -1.06 -15.05 -2.52
CA TYR A 213 -1.67 -16.36 -2.36
C TYR A 213 -3.18 -16.31 -2.61
N VAL A 214 -3.88 -15.34 -2.02
CA VAL A 214 -5.33 -15.16 -2.16
C VAL A 214 -5.72 -14.80 -3.58
N ALA A 215 -4.94 -13.99 -4.29
CA ALA A 215 -5.20 -13.68 -5.70
C ALA A 215 -5.21 -14.95 -6.57
N VAL A 216 -4.25 -15.87 -6.36
CA VAL A 216 -4.24 -17.18 -7.04
C VAL A 216 -5.45 -18.01 -6.65
N LYS A 217 -5.78 -18.08 -5.35
CA LYS A 217 -6.92 -18.85 -4.83
C LYS A 217 -8.24 -18.34 -5.38
N THR A 218 -8.38 -17.02 -5.49
CA THR A 218 -9.59 -16.37 -6.02
C THR A 218 -9.80 -16.72 -7.49
N TRP A 219 -8.74 -16.62 -8.31
CA TRP A 219 -8.80 -17.04 -9.68
C TRP A 219 -9.14 -18.54 -9.82
N ALA A 220 -8.46 -19.40 -9.05
CA ALA A 220 -8.69 -20.85 -9.12
C ALA A 220 -10.13 -21.23 -8.71
N ALA A 221 -10.69 -20.57 -7.68
CA ALA A 221 -12.07 -20.78 -7.26
C ALA A 221 -13.07 -20.32 -8.33
N ALA A 222 -12.79 -19.18 -8.99
CA ALA A 222 -13.62 -18.68 -10.08
C ALA A 222 -13.56 -19.57 -11.32
N ALA A 223 -12.38 -20.09 -11.69
CA ALA A 223 -12.21 -21.04 -12.79
C ALA A 223 -12.94 -22.37 -12.51
N ALA A 224 -12.86 -22.88 -11.28
CA ALA A 224 -13.61 -24.07 -10.86
C ALA A 224 -15.13 -23.83 -10.92
N LYS A 225 -15.62 -22.69 -10.43
CA LYS A 225 -17.04 -22.31 -10.52
C LYS A 225 -17.50 -22.20 -11.98
N ALA A 226 -16.65 -21.64 -12.87
CA ALA A 226 -16.94 -21.51 -14.28
C ALA A 226 -16.85 -22.84 -15.07
N GLY A 227 -16.23 -23.89 -14.48
CA GLY A 227 -15.89 -25.14 -15.16
C GLY A 227 -15.03 -24.94 -16.42
N SER A 228 -14.22 -23.87 -16.46
CA SER A 228 -13.52 -23.42 -17.67
C SER A 228 -12.35 -22.51 -17.36
N PHE A 229 -11.38 -22.48 -18.28
CA PHE A 229 -10.32 -21.46 -18.32
C PHE A 229 -10.61 -20.35 -19.35
N ASP A 230 -11.78 -20.34 -19.97
CA ASP A 230 -12.22 -19.23 -20.81
C ASP A 230 -12.34 -17.96 -19.98
N SER A 231 -11.64 -16.91 -20.38
CA SER A 231 -11.50 -15.71 -19.56
C SER A 231 -12.86 -15.01 -19.34
N LYS A 232 -13.78 -15.00 -20.31
CA LYS A 232 -15.10 -14.38 -20.16
C LYS A 232 -15.94 -15.12 -19.12
N LYS A 233 -15.89 -16.48 -19.13
CA LYS A 233 -16.60 -17.30 -18.14
C LYS A 233 -16.01 -17.14 -16.76
N VAL A 234 -14.67 -17.10 -16.64
CA VAL A 234 -13.99 -16.89 -15.34
C VAL A 234 -14.27 -15.49 -14.81
N VAL A 235 -14.24 -14.43 -15.64
CA VAL A 235 -14.61 -13.07 -15.24
C VAL A 235 -16.05 -13.00 -14.72
N ALA A 236 -16.99 -13.65 -15.38
CA ALA A 236 -18.37 -13.72 -14.89
C ALA A 236 -18.44 -14.38 -13.50
N ALA A 237 -17.72 -15.51 -13.31
CA ALA A 237 -17.64 -16.19 -12.03
C ALA A 237 -16.93 -15.32 -10.95
N MET A 238 -15.90 -14.55 -11.31
CA MET A 238 -15.22 -13.63 -10.39
C MET A 238 -16.14 -12.50 -9.89
N ASN A 239 -16.99 -11.95 -10.73
CA ASN A 239 -17.96 -10.93 -10.32
C ASN A 239 -19.02 -11.45 -9.33
N GLU A 240 -19.23 -12.75 -9.28
CA GLU A 240 -20.18 -13.40 -8.37
C GLU A 240 -19.53 -14.10 -7.18
N ILE A 241 -18.18 -14.07 -7.08
CA ILE A 241 -17.48 -14.81 -6.04
C ILE A 241 -17.69 -14.15 -4.68
N ALA A 242 -17.84 -14.96 -3.63
CA ALA A 242 -17.78 -14.58 -2.24
C ALA A 242 -16.95 -15.64 -1.52
N LEU A 243 -15.65 -15.43 -1.42
CA LEU A 243 -14.69 -16.42 -0.94
C LEU A 243 -14.12 -15.99 0.41
N ASP A 244 -14.26 -16.83 1.43
CA ASP A 244 -13.58 -16.64 2.71
C ASP A 244 -12.11 -17.03 2.57
N THR A 245 -11.22 -16.12 2.96
CA THR A 245 -9.78 -16.26 2.75
C THR A 245 -8.99 -15.81 3.98
N PRO A 246 -7.68 -16.12 4.05
CA PRO A 246 -6.81 -15.62 5.12
C PRO A 246 -6.78 -14.09 5.27
N VAL A 247 -7.04 -13.34 4.20
CA VAL A 247 -7.06 -11.86 4.25
C VAL A 247 -8.47 -11.29 4.42
N GLY A 248 -9.44 -12.14 4.71
CA GLY A 248 -10.85 -11.78 4.83
C GLY A 248 -11.68 -12.27 3.65
N LYS A 249 -12.91 -11.78 3.56
CA LYS A 249 -13.82 -12.17 2.48
C LYS A 249 -13.48 -11.41 1.18
N ILE A 250 -13.19 -12.16 0.12
CA ILE A 250 -13.03 -11.60 -1.23
C ILE A 250 -14.38 -11.59 -1.93
N LYS A 251 -14.85 -10.40 -2.19
CA LYS A 251 -15.98 -10.09 -3.05
C LYS A 251 -15.64 -8.80 -3.78
N PHE A 252 -15.93 -8.74 -5.07
CA PHE A 252 -15.62 -7.58 -5.89
C PHE A 252 -16.82 -6.67 -6.08
N ASP A 253 -16.57 -5.37 -6.23
CA ASP A 253 -17.53 -4.40 -6.73
C ASP A 253 -17.59 -4.40 -8.27
N GLY A 254 -18.40 -3.51 -8.85
CA GLY A 254 -18.53 -3.36 -10.30
C GLY A 254 -17.25 -2.89 -11.01
N LYS A 255 -16.26 -2.37 -10.28
CA LYS A 255 -14.98 -1.91 -10.81
C LYS A 255 -13.87 -2.95 -10.69
N GLY A 256 -14.10 -4.07 -10.00
CA GLY A 256 -13.10 -5.09 -9.73
C GLY A 256 -12.24 -4.81 -8.49
N ASP A 257 -12.67 -3.92 -7.62
CA ASP A 257 -12.08 -3.67 -6.32
C ASP A 257 -12.65 -4.62 -5.27
N VAL A 258 -11.81 -5.07 -4.33
CA VAL A 258 -12.30 -5.83 -3.17
C VAL A 258 -13.15 -4.94 -2.28
N LEU A 259 -14.28 -5.47 -1.81
CA LEU A 259 -15.15 -4.78 -0.87
C LEU A 259 -14.55 -4.80 0.56
N ASP A 260 -14.77 -3.69 1.29
CA ASP A 260 -14.46 -3.55 2.71
C ASP A 260 -12.98 -3.85 3.09
N PRO A 261 -11.99 -3.29 2.35
CA PRO A 261 -10.59 -3.46 2.67
C PRO A 261 -10.29 -2.86 4.04
N LYS A 262 -9.40 -3.51 4.80
CA LYS A 262 -8.98 -3.05 6.13
C LYS A 262 -7.55 -2.55 6.09
N TYR A 263 -7.29 -1.51 6.88
CA TYR A 263 -5.96 -0.99 7.16
C TYR A 263 -5.75 -0.91 8.67
N ALA A 264 -4.51 -1.14 9.10
CA ALA A 264 -4.06 -1.03 10.48
C ALA A 264 -2.82 -0.14 10.54
N TRP A 265 -2.55 0.41 11.71
CA TRP A 265 -1.30 1.10 11.96
C TRP A 265 -0.19 0.12 12.31
N HIS A 266 1.00 0.41 11.80
CA HIS A 266 2.22 -0.32 12.11
C HIS A 266 3.28 0.67 12.58
N VAL A 267 4.22 0.19 13.40
CA VAL A 267 5.33 0.99 13.93
C VAL A 267 6.64 0.23 13.77
N PHE A 268 7.69 0.94 13.39
CA PHE A 268 9.05 0.42 13.43
C PHE A 268 9.65 0.57 14.83
N LYS A 269 10.27 -0.50 15.31
CA LYS A 269 11.01 -0.53 16.57
C LYS A 269 12.11 -1.60 16.54
N GLY A 270 13.35 -1.22 16.84
CA GLY A 270 14.48 -2.15 16.86
C GLY A 270 14.73 -2.82 15.52
N GLY A 271 14.56 -2.11 14.40
CA GLY A 271 14.82 -2.60 13.05
C GLY A 271 13.73 -3.48 12.45
N LYS A 272 12.58 -3.63 13.11
CA LYS A 272 11.43 -4.42 12.63
C LYS A 272 10.15 -3.62 12.79
N TYR A 273 9.14 -3.92 11.98
CA TYR A 273 7.81 -3.35 12.18
C TYR A 273 6.82 -4.38 12.72
N ALA A 274 5.82 -3.88 13.41
CA ALA A 274 4.69 -4.67 13.89
C ALA A 274 3.41 -3.82 13.86
N GLN A 275 2.26 -4.48 13.77
CA GLN A 275 0.97 -3.83 13.96
C GLN A 275 0.86 -3.30 15.40
N ASP A 276 0.33 -2.08 15.52
CA ASP A 276 0.09 -1.43 16.81
C ASP A 276 -1.33 -0.87 16.88
N ASP A 277 -2.21 -1.59 17.54
CA ASP A 277 -3.62 -1.22 17.70
C ASP A 277 -3.84 -0.09 18.71
N SER A 278 -2.79 0.38 19.39
CA SER A 278 -2.84 1.55 20.29
C SER A 278 -2.79 2.88 19.51
N ILE A 279 -2.36 2.85 18.26
CA ILE A 279 -2.34 4.02 17.37
C ILE A 279 -3.75 4.24 16.84
N LYS A 280 -4.41 5.32 17.30
CA LYS A 280 -5.80 5.66 16.95
C LYS A 280 -5.93 7.11 16.57
#